data_1fc11021c15284dd2ae1b62679592bff
#
_entry.id   1fc11021c15284dd2ae1b62679592bff
#
_cell.length_a   1.000
_cell.length_b   1.000
_cell.length_c   1.000
_cell.angle_alpha   90.00
_cell.angle_beta   90.00
_cell.angle_gamma   90.00
#
_symmetry.space_group_name_H-M   'P 1'
#
loop_
_entity.id
_entity.type
_entity.pdbx_description
1 polymer ?
#
loop_
_entity_poly.entity_id
_entity_poly.type
_entity_poly.pdbx_seq_one_letter_code
_entity_poly.pdbx_strand_id
1 'polypeptide(L)' 'MLIRKIEKFLRRTDMSAATFGRLAVRDPRFVYDLRNGRMPRTRMERRVEHFMNNHHEESHAC' A
#
# COMPACT_ATOMS: atom_id res chain seq x y z
N MET A 1 -9.53 1.01 8.43
CA MET A 1 -9.62 0.24 7.20
C MET A 1 -8.31 0.32 6.42
N LEU A 2 -7.92 -0.79 5.83
CA LEU A 2 -6.65 -0.84 5.11
C LEU A 2 -6.56 0.18 3.98
N ILE A 3 -7.63 0.34 3.21
CA ILE A 3 -7.60 1.27 2.08
C ILE A 3 -7.34 2.71 2.54
N ARG A 4 -7.84 3.10 3.69
CA ARG A 4 -7.59 4.43 4.22
C ARG A 4 -6.13 4.62 4.57
N LYS A 5 -5.51 3.61 5.17
CA LYS A 5 -4.10 3.67 5.51
C LYS A 5 -3.25 3.79 4.24
N ILE A 6 -3.63 3.04 3.21
CA ILE A 6 -2.92 3.08 1.94
C ILE A 6 -3.04 4.46 1.30
N GLU A 7 -4.26 5.01 1.25
CA GLU A 7 -4.45 6.32 0.64
C GLU A 7 -3.62 7.39 1.34
N LYS A 8 -3.55 7.32 2.66
CA LYS A 8 -2.74 8.23 3.44
C LYS A 8 -1.26 8.10 3.09
N PHE A 9 -0.82 6.85 2.98
CA PHE A 9 0.56 6.54 2.63
C PHE A 9 0.91 7.08 1.25
N LEU A 10 0.01 6.89 0.27
CA LEU A 10 0.25 7.37 -1.08
C LEU A 10 0.43 8.88 -1.12
N ARG A 11 -0.37 9.60 -0.36
CA ARG A 11 -0.26 11.05 -0.31
C ARG A 11 1.05 11.49 0.33
N ARG A 12 1.42 10.82 1.40
CA ARG A 12 2.61 11.18 2.15
C ARG A 12 3.89 10.92 1.37
N THR A 13 3.91 9.84 0.61
CA THR A 13 5.09 9.45 -0.16
C THR A 13 5.05 9.91 -1.61
N ASP A 14 3.94 10.49 -2.03
CA ASP A 14 3.73 10.90 -3.41
C ASP A 14 3.86 9.73 -4.39
N MET A 15 3.50 8.54 -3.93
CA MET A 15 3.58 7.32 -4.73
C MET A 15 2.25 7.07 -5.44
N SER A 16 2.31 6.57 -6.68
CA SER A 16 1.09 6.25 -7.39
C SER A 16 0.51 4.93 -6.90
N ALA A 17 -0.80 4.75 -7.08
CA ALA A 17 -1.48 3.53 -6.67
C ALA A 17 -0.90 2.30 -7.37
N ALA A 18 -0.62 2.42 -8.66
CA ALA A 18 -0.06 1.31 -9.42
C ALA A 18 1.32 0.92 -8.89
N THR A 19 2.16 1.91 -8.63
CA THR A 19 3.50 1.65 -8.10
C THR A 19 3.42 0.98 -6.75
N PHE A 20 2.54 1.47 -5.89
CA PHE A 20 2.35 0.87 -4.57
C PHE A 20 1.97 -0.61 -4.68
N GLY A 21 0.99 -0.91 -5.51
CA GLY A 21 0.55 -2.30 -5.67
C GLY A 21 1.65 -3.20 -6.17
N ARG A 22 2.42 -2.72 -7.13
CA ARG A 22 3.53 -3.51 -7.69
C ARG A 22 4.60 -3.80 -6.66
N LEU A 23 4.96 -2.80 -5.87
CA LEU A 23 6.02 -2.97 -4.87
C LEU A 23 5.56 -3.75 -3.65
N ALA A 24 4.35 -3.51 -3.19
CA ALA A 24 3.86 -4.15 -1.97
C ALA A 24 3.43 -5.60 -2.20
N VAL A 25 2.69 -5.86 -3.28
CA VAL A 25 2.11 -7.19 -3.50
C VAL A 25 2.28 -7.67 -4.93
N ARG A 26 3.08 -6.99 -5.73
CA ARG A 26 3.34 -7.34 -7.12
C ARG A 26 2.09 -7.34 -7.99
N ASP A 27 1.14 -6.48 -7.66
CA ASP A 27 -0.11 -6.39 -8.39
C ASP A 27 -0.47 -4.91 -8.57
N PRO A 28 -0.29 -4.33 -9.77
CA PRO A 28 -0.55 -2.92 -9.97
C PRO A 28 -2.03 -2.55 -9.82
N ARG A 29 -2.92 -3.52 -9.81
CA ARG A 29 -4.36 -3.27 -9.65
C ARG A 29 -4.83 -3.37 -8.21
N PHE A 30 -3.93 -3.71 -7.31
CA PHE A 30 -4.31 -3.98 -5.92
C PHE A 30 -5.10 -2.83 -5.30
N VAL A 31 -4.59 -1.61 -5.38
CA VAL A 31 -5.25 -0.46 -4.77
C VAL A 31 -6.58 -0.16 -5.47
N TYR A 32 -6.61 -0.28 -6.78
CA TYR A 32 -7.85 -0.05 -7.53
C TYR A 32 -8.92 -1.05 -7.13
N ASP A 33 -8.53 -2.31 -6.93
CA ASP A 33 -9.48 -3.33 -6.48
C ASP A 33 -10.02 -3.01 -5.09
N LEU A 34 -9.17 -2.53 -4.19
CA LEU A 34 -9.61 -2.14 -2.87
C LEU A 34 -10.59 -0.98 -2.92
N ARG A 35 -10.36 -0.03 -3.81
CA ARG A 35 -11.25 1.11 -3.98
C ARG A 35 -12.61 0.66 -4.50
N ASN A 36 -12.63 -0.45 -5.23
CA ASN A 36 -13.87 -1.02 -5.77
C ASN A 36 -14.57 -1.95 -4.78
N GLY A 37 -14.06 -2.04 -3.55
CA GLY A 37 -14.72 -2.80 -2.52
C GLY A 37 -14.18 -4.19 -2.26
N ARG A 38 -13.08 -4.57 -2.92
CA ARG A 38 -12.47 -5.87 -2.68
C ARG A 38 -11.91 -5.93 -1.27
N MET A 39 -12.12 -7.06 -0.62
CA MET A 39 -11.62 -7.28 0.75
C MET A 39 -10.34 -8.09 0.70
N PRO A 40 -9.22 -7.57 1.22
CA PRO A 40 -7.98 -8.33 1.23
C PRO A 40 -7.99 -9.37 2.33
N ARG A 41 -7.25 -10.45 2.12
CA ARG A 41 -7.08 -11.47 3.15
C ARG A 41 -6.08 -10.97 4.19
N THR A 42 -6.13 -11.55 5.38
CA THR A 42 -5.25 -11.16 6.47
C THR A 42 -3.79 -11.20 6.08
N ARG A 43 -3.39 -12.24 5.36
CA ARG A 43 -2.00 -12.37 4.89
C ARG A 43 -1.61 -11.19 4.00
N MET A 44 -2.50 -10.81 3.11
CA MET A 44 -2.25 -9.68 2.21
C MET A 44 -2.15 -8.38 2.98
N GLU A 45 -3.05 -8.19 3.95
CA GLU A 45 -3.02 -7.01 4.80
C GLU A 45 -1.68 -6.85 5.51
N ARG A 46 -1.20 -7.94 6.11
CA ARG A 46 0.07 -7.92 6.82
C ARG A 46 1.23 -7.57 5.89
N ARG A 47 1.19 -8.12 4.70
CA ARG A 47 2.23 -7.86 3.72
C ARG A 47 2.26 -6.39 3.34
N VAL A 48 1.10 -5.80 3.14
CA VAL A 48 0.97 -4.39 2.79
C VAL A 48 1.44 -3.51 3.93
N GLU A 49 1.03 -3.82 5.15
CA GLU A 49 1.43 -3.03 6.31
C GLU A 49 2.94 -3.10 6.52
N HIS A 50 3.51 -4.27 6.32
CA HIS A 50 4.95 -4.44 6.45
C HIS A 50 5.69 -3.57 5.43
N PHE A 51 5.19 -3.55 4.20
CA PHE A 51 5.79 -2.71 3.17
C PHE A 51 5.73 -1.23 3.55
N MET A 52 4.58 -0.78 4.02
CA MET A 52 4.41 0.62 4.40
C MET A 52 5.34 1.01 5.55
N ASN A 53 5.48 0.14 6.53
CA ASN A 53 6.35 0.42 7.66
C ASN A 53 7.81 0.52 7.25
N ASN A 54 8.26 -0.39 6.41
CA ASN A 54 9.64 -0.39 5.96
C ASN A 54 9.95 0.79 5.06
N HIS A 55 9.02 1.12 4.18
CA HIS A 55 9.23 2.24 3.27
C HIS A 55 9.28 3.56 4.02
N HIS A 56 8.50 3.65 5.06
CA HIS A 56 8.48 4.84 5.90
C HIS A 56 9.86 5.10 6.50
N GLU A 57 10.52 4.06 6.97
CA GLU A 57 11.85 4.19 7.54
C GLU A 57 12.84 4.67 6.49
N GLU A 58 12.73 4.15 5.29
CA GLU A 58 13.59 4.55 4.20
C GLU A 58 13.50 6.03 3.91
N SER A 59 12.30 6.53 3.76
CA SER A 59 12.14 7.94 3.42
C SER A 59 12.64 8.82 4.54
N HIS A 60 12.67 8.30 5.75
CA HIS A 60 13.14 9.05 6.88
C HIS A 60 14.66 9.12 6.97
N ALA A 61 15.32 8.15 6.42
CA ALA A 61 16.77 8.09 6.45
C ALA A 61 17.44 9.13 5.57
N CYS A 62 16.72 9.81 4.75
CA CYS A 62 17.28 10.85 3.86
C CYS A 62 17.66 12.13 4.57
#